data_c644271ad793a15459b7790c9d111233
#
_entry.id   c644271ad793a15459b7790c9d111233
#
_cell.length_a   1.000
_cell.length_b   1.000
_cell.length_c   1.000
_cell.angle_alpha   90.00
_cell.angle_beta   90.00
_cell.angle_gamma   90.00
#
_symmetry.space_group_name_H-M   'P 1'
#
loop_
_entity.id
_entity.type
_entity.pdbx_description
1 polymer ?
#
loop_
_entity_poly.entity_id
_entity_poly.type
_entity_poly.pdbx_seq_one_letter_code
_entity_poly.pdbx_strand_id
1 'polypeptide(L)'
;MTTIRQISLGVEDDRRAGAFWQQALGYVRRPPRYEGDEWIVLEPPAGVPGTAIAMDDSQSPAEEFPRIHFDLDAGERNLDEEVERLVGLGAQRVDWQHYPENPEPGAPRYVVLADPEGNRFCVAEGQG
;
A
#
# COMPACT_ATOMS: atom_id res chain seq x y z
N MET A 1 8.40 9.16 -24.45
CA MET A 1 8.81 8.66 -23.13
C MET A 1 7.68 7.82 -22.52
N THR A 2 8.02 6.66 -22.02
CA THR A 2 7.04 5.77 -21.39
C THR A 2 6.96 6.09 -19.90
N THR A 3 5.75 6.06 -19.36
CA THR A 3 5.53 6.33 -17.93
C THR A 3 4.72 5.19 -17.31
N ILE A 4 4.74 5.10 -15.99
CA ILE A 4 3.89 4.15 -15.25
C ILE A 4 2.54 4.84 -15.04
N ARG A 5 1.48 4.30 -15.66
CA ARG A 5 0.14 4.85 -15.49
C ARG A 5 -0.46 4.43 -14.15
N GLN A 6 -0.29 3.17 -13.80
CA GLN A 6 -0.82 2.62 -12.55
C GLN A 6 -0.11 1.32 -12.22
N ILE A 7 -0.20 0.91 -10.98
CA ILE A 7 0.27 -0.39 -10.52
C ILE A 7 -0.97 -1.22 -10.19
N SER A 8 -1.07 -2.42 -10.75
CA SER A 8 -2.19 -3.32 -10.46
C SER A 8 -1.78 -4.27 -9.33
N LEU A 9 -2.56 -4.24 -8.27
CA LEU A 9 -2.36 -5.08 -7.10
C LEU A 9 -3.33 -6.25 -7.16
N GLY A 10 -2.82 -7.47 -7.12
CA GLY A 10 -3.67 -8.66 -7.13
C GLY A 10 -4.42 -8.80 -5.81
N VAL A 11 -5.75 -8.90 -5.90
CA VAL A 11 -6.62 -9.02 -4.73
C VAL A 11 -7.74 -10.00 -5.02
N GLU A 12 -8.22 -10.66 -3.98
CA GLU A 12 -9.36 -11.56 -4.09
C GLU A 12 -10.67 -10.77 -3.89
N ASP A 13 -10.68 -9.86 -2.90
CA ASP A 13 -11.84 -9.03 -2.60
C ASP A 13 -11.47 -7.57 -2.86
N ASP A 14 -11.79 -7.08 -4.06
CA ASP A 14 -11.41 -5.75 -4.51
C ASP A 14 -12.05 -4.63 -3.69
N ARG A 15 -13.25 -4.84 -3.17
CA ARG A 15 -13.92 -3.83 -2.34
C ARG A 15 -13.24 -3.66 -1.00
N ARG A 16 -12.90 -4.78 -0.36
CA ARG A 16 -12.21 -4.74 0.92
C ARG A 16 -10.81 -4.15 0.78
N ALA A 17 -10.06 -4.62 -0.20
CA ALA A 17 -8.71 -4.13 -0.45
C ALA A 17 -8.73 -2.65 -0.85
N GLY A 18 -9.68 -2.26 -1.71
CA GLY A 18 -9.83 -0.89 -2.15
C GLY A 18 -10.17 0.05 -1.00
N ALA A 19 -11.06 -0.36 -0.10
CA ALA A 19 -11.42 0.45 1.06
C ALA A 19 -10.21 0.69 1.98
N PHE A 20 -9.41 -0.35 2.20
CA PHE A 20 -8.20 -0.23 3.01
C PHE A 20 -7.22 0.76 2.38
N TRP A 21 -6.85 0.53 1.11
CA TRP A 21 -5.84 1.35 0.45
C TRP A 21 -6.29 2.79 0.25
N GLN A 22 -7.57 3.00 -0.02
CA GLN A 22 -8.12 4.35 -0.15
C GLN A 22 -7.91 5.14 1.15
N GLN A 23 -8.21 4.55 2.29
CA GLN A 23 -8.06 5.21 3.57
C GLN A 23 -6.58 5.31 4.00
N ALA A 24 -5.80 4.26 3.74
CA ALA A 24 -4.39 4.25 4.10
C ALA A 24 -3.62 5.38 3.40
N LEU A 25 -3.88 5.58 2.12
CA LEU A 25 -3.14 6.53 1.29
C LEU A 25 -3.83 7.89 1.16
N GLY A 26 -5.10 8.01 1.57
CA GLY A 26 -5.86 9.22 1.32
C GLY A 26 -6.19 9.41 -0.16
N TYR A 27 -6.25 8.33 -0.90
CA TYR A 27 -6.54 8.35 -2.34
C TYR A 27 -8.05 8.47 -2.57
N VAL A 28 -8.40 8.84 -3.79
CA VAL A 28 -9.79 8.90 -4.23
C VAL A 28 -10.02 7.85 -5.31
N ARG A 29 -11.23 7.33 -5.37
CA ARG A 29 -11.59 6.37 -6.40
C ARG A 29 -11.79 7.10 -7.73
N ARG A 30 -11.15 6.60 -8.78
CA ARG A 30 -11.33 7.11 -10.13
C ARG A 30 -12.78 6.91 -10.56
N PRO A 31 -13.45 7.95 -11.11
CA PRO A 31 -14.81 7.79 -11.63
C PRO A 31 -14.86 6.76 -12.78
N PRO A 32 -16.00 6.10 -13.00
CA PRO A 32 -16.15 5.24 -14.16
C PRO A 32 -15.81 5.97 -15.44
N ARG A 33 -15.04 5.32 -16.33
CA ARG A 33 -14.61 5.91 -17.60
C ARG A 33 -15.60 5.61 -18.72
N TYR A 34 -16.48 4.62 -18.48
CA TYR A 34 -17.51 4.20 -19.43
C TYR A 34 -18.61 3.51 -18.62
N GLU A 35 -19.77 3.32 -19.24
CA GLU A 35 -20.91 2.66 -18.59
C GLU A 35 -20.54 1.22 -18.23
N GLY A 36 -20.73 0.85 -16.97
CA GLY A 36 -20.40 -0.49 -16.48
C GLY A 36 -18.97 -0.65 -16.00
N ASP A 37 -18.18 0.41 -16.00
CA ASP A 37 -16.81 0.37 -15.47
C ASP A 37 -16.86 0.28 -13.95
N GLU A 38 -16.68 -0.93 -13.43
CA GLU A 38 -16.67 -1.20 -11.99
C GLU A 38 -15.25 -1.40 -11.43
N TRP A 39 -14.23 -1.26 -12.26
CA TRP A 39 -12.86 -1.45 -11.83
C TRP A 39 -12.47 -0.42 -10.78
N ILE A 40 -12.03 -0.89 -9.61
CA ILE A 40 -11.61 -0.01 -8.53
C ILE A 40 -10.17 0.40 -8.78
N VAL A 41 -9.98 1.65 -9.17
CA VAL A 41 -8.67 2.26 -9.34
C VAL A 41 -8.63 3.47 -8.42
N LEU A 42 -7.60 3.52 -7.59
CA LEU A 42 -7.39 4.58 -6.62
C LEU A 42 -6.31 5.50 -7.14
N GLU A 43 -6.52 6.80 -7.02
CA GLU A 43 -5.55 7.78 -7.50
C GLU A 43 -5.38 8.89 -6.47
N PRO A 44 -4.22 9.56 -6.46
CA PRO A 44 -4.03 10.68 -5.57
C PRO A 44 -5.10 11.75 -5.82
N PRO A 45 -5.48 12.51 -4.77
CA PRO A 45 -6.35 13.66 -4.98
C PRO A 45 -5.75 14.65 -5.97
N ALA A 46 -6.60 15.46 -6.61
CA ALA A 46 -6.13 16.46 -7.56
C ALA A 46 -5.02 17.33 -6.95
N GLY A 47 -3.94 17.52 -7.69
CA GLY A 47 -2.80 18.32 -7.26
C GLY A 47 -1.82 17.61 -6.34
N VAL A 48 -2.10 16.38 -5.95
CA VAL A 48 -1.20 15.58 -5.10
C VAL A 48 -0.43 14.58 -5.99
N PRO A 49 0.90 14.58 -5.94
CA PRO A 49 1.67 13.61 -6.73
C PRO A 49 1.52 12.20 -6.18
N GLY A 50 1.68 11.21 -7.03
CA GLY A 50 1.64 9.82 -6.67
C GLY A 50 1.21 8.95 -7.84
N THR A 51 1.33 7.64 -7.68
CA THR A 51 0.99 6.66 -8.70
C THR A 51 -0.35 6.01 -8.35
N ALA A 52 -1.23 5.89 -9.34
CA ALA A 52 -2.51 5.20 -9.16
C ALA A 52 -2.30 3.71 -8.89
N ILE A 53 -3.22 3.13 -8.13
CA ILE A 53 -3.20 1.71 -7.77
C ILE A 53 -4.54 1.10 -8.14
N ALA A 54 -4.51 0.06 -8.96
CA ALA A 54 -5.72 -0.66 -9.36
C ALA A 54 -5.88 -1.94 -8.53
N MET A 55 -7.11 -2.23 -8.13
CA MET A 55 -7.43 -3.50 -7.47
C MET A 55 -7.76 -4.52 -8.56
N ASP A 56 -6.86 -5.44 -8.80
CA ASP A 56 -6.95 -6.38 -9.91
C ASP A 56 -7.34 -7.75 -9.38
N ASP A 57 -8.51 -8.25 -9.78
CA ASP A 57 -8.99 -9.55 -9.33
C ASP A 57 -7.95 -10.63 -9.68
N SER A 58 -7.50 -11.36 -8.68
CA SER A 58 -6.48 -12.36 -8.84
C SER A 58 -6.80 -13.58 -7.98
N GLN A 59 -6.55 -14.76 -8.53
CA GLN A 59 -6.64 -16.00 -7.78
C GLN A 59 -5.26 -16.46 -7.29
N SER A 60 -4.21 -15.72 -7.63
CA SER A 60 -2.88 -16.02 -7.12
C SER A 60 -2.81 -15.69 -5.63
N PRO A 61 -2.21 -16.56 -4.82
CA PRO A 61 -2.03 -16.25 -3.40
C PRO A 61 -1.07 -15.08 -3.20
N ALA A 62 -1.28 -14.33 -2.13
CA ALA A 62 -0.33 -13.30 -1.73
C ALA A 62 1.00 -13.96 -1.37
N GLU A 63 2.10 -13.35 -1.81
CA GLU A 63 3.43 -13.88 -1.54
C GLU A 63 3.91 -13.45 -0.16
N GLU A 64 4.48 -14.37 0.58
CA GLU A 64 5.10 -14.08 1.87
C GLU A 64 6.30 -13.16 1.68
N PHE A 65 7.04 -13.35 0.59
CA PHE A 65 8.23 -12.57 0.26
C PHE A 65 8.08 -11.99 -1.14
N PRO A 66 7.31 -10.89 -1.29
CA PRO A 66 6.97 -10.40 -2.62
C PRO A 66 8.16 -9.79 -3.34
N ARG A 67 8.19 -9.96 -4.65
CA ARG A 67 9.21 -9.36 -5.50
C ARG A 67 8.93 -7.88 -5.78
N ILE A 68 7.68 -7.47 -5.69
CA ILE A 68 7.26 -6.06 -5.75
C ILE A 68 6.41 -5.79 -4.52
N HIS A 69 6.68 -4.71 -3.84
CA HIS A 69 5.89 -4.29 -2.69
C HIS A 69 5.88 -2.77 -2.62
N PHE A 70 4.94 -2.23 -1.88
CA PHE A 70 4.89 -0.79 -1.65
C PHE A 70 5.74 -0.42 -0.46
N ASP A 71 6.46 0.68 -0.58
CA ASP A 71 7.17 1.29 0.54
C ASP A 71 6.48 2.61 0.84
N LEU A 72 5.80 2.67 1.99
CA LEU A 72 5.10 3.85 2.41
C LEU A 72 6.00 4.72 3.28
N ASP A 73 5.79 6.01 3.21
CA ASP A 73 6.48 7.00 4.05
C ASP A 73 5.49 7.49 5.08
N ALA A 74 5.85 7.41 6.36
CA ALA A 74 4.96 7.83 7.45
C ALA A 74 4.72 9.34 7.46
N GLY A 75 5.51 10.10 6.69
CA GLY A 75 5.37 11.54 6.64
C GLY A 75 5.73 12.19 7.96
N GLU A 76 4.87 13.06 8.45
CA GLU A 76 5.10 13.75 9.71
C GLU A 76 4.68 12.93 10.93
N ARG A 77 4.01 11.79 10.72
CA ARG A 77 3.58 10.94 11.82
C ARG A 77 4.75 10.14 12.37
N ASN A 78 4.69 9.87 13.66
CA ASN A 78 5.59 8.91 14.28
C ASN A 78 5.34 7.52 13.67
N LEU A 79 6.39 6.76 13.41
CA LEU A 79 6.26 5.44 12.75
C LEU A 79 5.31 4.52 13.52
N ASP A 80 5.46 4.44 14.84
CA ASP A 80 4.63 3.54 15.64
C ASP A 80 3.15 3.95 15.60
N GLU A 81 2.88 5.26 15.62
CA GLU A 81 1.52 5.77 15.48
C GLU A 81 0.94 5.46 14.11
N GLU A 82 1.73 5.58 13.06
CA GLU A 82 1.28 5.27 11.71
C GLU A 82 0.99 3.78 11.55
N VAL A 83 1.84 2.91 12.12
CA VAL A 83 1.58 1.47 12.14
C VAL A 83 0.25 1.18 12.84
N GLU A 84 0.01 1.79 14.00
CA GLU A 84 -1.26 1.60 14.72
C GLU A 84 -2.46 2.09 13.91
N ARG A 85 -2.32 3.21 13.21
CA ARG A 85 -3.38 3.72 12.34
C ARG A 85 -3.70 2.71 11.23
N LEU A 86 -2.67 2.19 10.56
CA LEU A 86 -2.85 1.23 9.47
C LEU A 86 -3.47 -0.08 9.97
N VAL A 87 -3.03 -0.56 11.13
CA VAL A 87 -3.62 -1.76 11.75
C VAL A 87 -5.10 -1.52 12.08
N GLY A 88 -5.43 -0.33 12.58
CA GLY A 88 -6.83 0.04 12.84
C GLY A 88 -7.69 0.06 11.58
N LEU A 89 -7.10 0.31 10.41
CA LEU A 89 -7.81 0.28 9.13
C LEU A 89 -7.93 -1.13 8.53
N GLY A 90 -7.20 -2.11 9.07
CA GLY A 90 -7.27 -3.49 8.61
C GLY A 90 -5.94 -4.12 8.21
N ALA A 91 -4.82 -3.40 8.33
CA ALA A 91 -3.51 -4.00 8.10
C ALA A 91 -3.23 -5.04 9.17
N GLN A 92 -2.45 -6.04 8.81
CA GLN A 92 -2.08 -7.13 9.70
C GLN A 92 -0.60 -7.03 10.05
N ARG A 93 -0.27 -7.25 11.32
CA ARG A 93 1.12 -7.38 11.74
C ARG A 93 1.63 -8.72 11.24
N VAL A 94 2.90 -8.76 10.81
CA VAL A 94 3.52 -9.99 10.33
C VAL A 94 4.79 -10.27 11.11
N ASP A 95 5.14 -11.56 11.21
CA ASP A 95 6.38 -11.99 11.82
C ASP A 95 7.47 -12.01 10.74
N TRP A 96 8.10 -10.85 10.52
CA TRP A 96 9.07 -10.67 9.45
C TRP A 96 10.47 -11.02 9.94
N GLN A 97 11.09 -12.04 9.34
CA GLN A 97 12.38 -12.56 9.78
C GLN A 97 13.59 -11.95 9.05
N HIS A 98 13.33 -11.00 8.13
CA HIS A 98 14.36 -10.51 7.23
C HIS A 98 14.81 -9.07 7.53
N TYR A 99 14.50 -8.56 8.74
CA TYR A 99 15.04 -7.28 9.15
C TYR A 99 16.56 -7.37 9.27
N PRO A 100 17.30 -6.34 8.84
CA PRO A 100 18.76 -6.35 8.97
C PRO A 100 19.16 -6.37 10.46
N GLU A 101 20.15 -7.22 10.81
CA GLU A 101 20.64 -7.30 12.19
C GLU A 101 21.39 -6.02 12.58
N ASN A 102 22.12 -5.44 11.62
CA ASN A 102 22.94 -4.25 11.86
C ASN A 102 22.59 -3.20 10.78
N PRO A 103 21.49 -2.46 10.96
CA PRO A 103 21.13 -1.45 9.97
C PRO A 103 22.18 -0.37 9.86
N GLU A 104 22.35 0.19 8.66
CA GLU A 104 23.29 1.26 8.40
C GLU A 104 22.96 2.47 9.29
N PRO A 105 23.98 3.16 9.83
CA PRO A 105 23.74 4.38 10.59
C PRO A 105 22.96 5.40 9.75
N GLY A 106 21.89 5.96 10.31
CA GLY A 106 21.08 6.94 9.61
C GLY A 106 20.01 6.34 8.71
N ALA A 107 20.00 5.02 8.54
CA ALA A 107 18.92 4.37 7.79
C ALA A 107 17.58 4.55 8.53
N PRO A 108 16.49 4.88 7.82
CA PRO A 108 15.20 5.01 8.47
C PRO A 108 14.71 3.66 8.98
N ARG A 109 14.06 3.67 10.14
CA ARG A 109 13.38 2.47 10.63
C ARG A 109 12.18 2.20 9.74
N TYR A 110 11.82 0.93 9.60
CA TYR A 110 10.62 0.53 8.87
C TYR A 110 9.98 -0.68 9.50
N VAL A 111 8.71 -0.87 9.21
CA VAL A 111 7.93 -2.02 9.68
C VAL A 111 7.26 -2.66 8.49
N VAL A 112 7.32 -3.99 8.42
CA VAL A 112 6.62 -4.76 7.39
C VAL A 112 5.26 -5.16 7.93
N LEU A 113 4.22 -4.87 7.15
CA LEU A 113 2.83 -5.23 7.47
C LEU A 113 2.25 -5.99 6.28
N ALA A 114 1.04 -6.50 6.43
CA ALA A 114 0.26 -7.03 5.35
C ALA A 114 -1.05 -6.24 5.24
N ASP A 115 -1.54 -6.06 4.02
CA ASP A 115 -2.87 -5.50 3.82
C ASP A 115 -3.93 -6.56 4.16
N PRO A 116 -5.24 -6.25 4.10
CA PRO A 116 -6.27 -7.25 4.44
C PRO A 116 -6.25 -8.50 3.55
N GLU A 117 -5.58 -8.44 2.40
CA GLU A 117 -5.44 -9.55 1.46
C GLU A 117 -4.18 -10.39 1.71
N GLY A 118 -3.33 -9.95 2.63
CA GLY A 118 -2.04 -10.59 2.89
C GLY A 118 -0.89 -10.05 2.07
N ASN A 119 -1.12 -9.06 1.22
CA ASN A 119 -0.04 -8.44 0.44
C ASN A 119 0.89 -7.66 1.36
N ARG A 120 2.17 -8.01 1.35
CA ARG A 120 3.19 -7.37 2.19
C ARG A 120 3.52 -5.98 1.68
N PHE A 121 3.68 -5.06 2.60
CA PHE A 121 4.17 -3.72 2.31
C PHE A 121 4.98 -3.20 3.48
N CYS A 122 5.76 -2.18 3.26
CA CYS A 122 6.58 -1.56 4.30
C CYS A 122 6.07 -0.16 4.58
N VAL A 123 6.21 0.27 5.83
CA VAL A 123 6.07 1.67 6.19
C VAL A 123 7.33 2.10 6.90
N ALA A 124 7.90 3.23 6.47
CA ALA A 124 9.17 3.74 6.99
C ALA A 124 8.98 5.10 7.66
N GLU A 125 9.92 5.44 8.53
CA GLU A 125 10.00 6.78 9.10
C GLU A 125 9.99 7.82 8.00
N GLY A 126 9.29 8.92 8.21
CA GLY A 126 9.24 9.99 7.24
C GLY A 126 10.60 10.64 7.00
N GLN A 127 10.83 11.05 5.77
CA GLN A 127 12.08 11.67 5.35
C GLN A 127 12.06 13.19 5.52
N GLY A 128 10.93 13.69 5.85
CA GLY A 128 10.79 15.10 5.89
C GLY A 128 10.58 15.78 7.13
#